data_466aebe3cc913ba13b28fd76bf44eeee
#
_entry.id   466aebe3cc913ba13b28fd76bf44eeee
#
_cell.length_a   1.000
_cell.length_b   1.000
_cell.length_c   1.000
_cell.angle_alpha   90.00
_cell.angle_beta   90.00
_cell.angle_gamma   90.00
#
_symmetry.space_group_name_H-M   'P 1'
#
loop_
_entity.id
_entity.type
_entity.pdbx_description
1 polymer ?
#
loop_
_entity_poly.entity_id
_entity_poly.type
_entity_poly.pdbx_seq_one_letter_code
_entity_poly.pdbx_strand_id
1 'polypeptide(L)'
;MSQPAIDLTSELLRGMRLSGVNYRRIETARPFGVGFSAVAGKAQFHFISRGPVLLRMASGEQFTLESGDALFIPNGDGHALLSDPQATVVNVAQLPSETVCSTVSCINAGDQPDCPERAVIFSGCMDFELGGMQPLVKAMPEVMRVSSLLNTWPEIQPLLVAMERESLTRQAGYAGILARLADVVAALIVRGWVACGCGNATGWVQVLRDPRLAKAIYAMHQRPGVNWKVEDLAREAGLSRSLFAERFLAATGTTPARYLTELRREVAGIYRQEKDG
;
A
#
# COMPACT_ATOMS: atom_id res chain seq x y z
N MET A 1 33.79 -17.01 1.75
CA MET A 1 32.47 -16.91 2.39
C MET A 1 31.68 -15.86 1.59
N SER A 2 30.70 -16.27 0.80
CA SER A 2 29.84 -15.35 0.05
C SER A 2 29.00 -14.56 1.06
N GLN A 3 29.07 -13.23 1.01
CA GLN A 3 28.13 -12.38 1.77
C GLN A 3 26.71 -12.79 1.40
N PRO A 4 25.79 -12.90 2.39
CA PRO A 4 24.40 -13.17 2.10
C PRO A 4 23.87 -12.11 1.13
N ALA A 5 23.11 -12.54 0.14
CA ALA A 5 22.47 -11.63 -0.79
C ALA A 5 21.58 -10.66 0.01
N ILE A 6 21.79 -9.35 -0.18
CA ILE A 6 20.99 -8.33 0.50
C ILE A 6 19.56 -8.42 -0.08
N ASP A 7 18.62 -8.76 0.77
CA ASP A 7 17.21 -8.77 0.43
C ASP A 7 16.62 -7.36 0.64
N LEU A 8 16.74 -6.53 -0.39
CA LEU A 8 16.23 -5.16 -0.36
C LEU A 8 14.70 -5.11 -0.22
N THR A 9 13.99 -6.16 -0.66
CA THR A 9 12.54 -6.28 -0.47
C THR A 9 12.20 -6.44 1.01
N SER A 10 12.96 -7.24 1.75
CA SER A 10 12.81 -7.33 3.22
C SER A 10 13.11 -6.00 3.90
N GLU A 11 14.11 -5.24 3.45
CA GLU A 11 14.38 -3.90 3.98
C GLU A 11 13.25 -2.91 3.64
N LEU A 12 12.68 -2.97 2.44
CA LEU A 12 11.51 -2.20 2.05
C LEU A 12 10.32 -2.49 2.99
N LEU A 13 9.99 -3.77 3.16
CA LEU A 13 8.87 -4.20 4.00
C LEU A 13 9.12 -3.90 5.49
N ARG A 14 10.36 -4.00 5.97
CA ARG A 14 10.74 -3.60 7.32
C ARG A 14 10.58 -2.09 7.54
N GLY A 15 10.90 -1.30 6.53
CA GLY A 15 10.72 0.16 6.53
C GLY A 15 9.26 0.59 6.30
N MET A 16 8.42 -0.29 5.80
CA MET A 16 7.02 -0.01 5.55
C MET A 16 6.29 0.21 6.87
N ARG A 17 5.71 1.38 7.01
CA ARG A 17 4.88 1.74 8.16
C ARG A 17 3.51 2.16 7.68
N LEU A 18 2.52 1.55 8.27
CA LEU A 18 1.11 1.95 8.14
C LEU A 18 0.73 2.59 9.47
N SER A 19 0.74 3.91 9.53
CA SER A 19 0.42 4.69 10.73
C SER A 19 -0.82 5.54 10.52
N GLY A 20 -1.34 6.14 11.59
CA GLY A 20 -2.52 6.99 11.52
C GLY A 20 -3.74 6.29 10.93
N VAL A 21 -3.84 4.99 11.12
CA VAL A 21 -4.83 4.14 10.43
C VAL A 21 -6.22 4.39 10.98
N ASN A 22 -7.14 4.70 10.07
CA ASN A 22 -8.56 4.77 10.34
C ASN A 22 -9.28 3.71 9.52
N TYR A 23 -9.76 2.68 10.18
CA TYR A 23 -10.56 1.63 9.55
C TYR A 23 -12.05 1.93 9.64
N ARG A 24 -12.77 1.56 8.60
CA ARG A 24 -14.22 1.63 8.53
C ARG A 24 -14.77 0.29 8.08
N ARG A 25 -15.69 -0.25 8.85
CA ARG A 25 -16.55 -1.32 8.41
C ARG A 25 -17.81 -0.70 7.83
N ILE A 26 -18.01 -0.85 6.53
CA ILE A 26 -19.12 -0.25 5.78
C ILE A 26 -20.10 -1.35 5.42
N GLU A 27 -21.32 -1.23 5.90
CA GLU A 27 -22.45 -2.07 5.50
C GLU A 27 -23.44 -1.22 4.70
N THR A 28 -23.81 -1.70 3.53
CA THR A 28 -24.67 -0.92 2.64
C THR A 28 -25.66 -1.83 1.92
N ALA A 29 -26.92 -1.37 1.82
CA ALA A 29 -27.93 -2.00 0.98
C ALA A 29 -27.83 -1.48 -0.46
N ARG A 30 -28.23 -2.28 -1.44
CA ARG A 30 -28.28 -1.86 -2.84
C ARG A 30 -29.54 -1.01 -3.11
N PRO A 31 -29.49 0.02 -3.99
CA PRO A 31 -28.29 0.52 -4.68
C PRO A 31 -27.43 1.40 -3.77
N PHE A 32 -26.10 1.34 -3.93
CA PHE A 32 -25.17 2.18 -3.19
C PHE A 32 -24.01 2.67 -4.03
N GLY A 33 -23.45 3.82 -3.63
CA GLY A 33 -22.18 4.35 -4.11
C GLY A 33 -21.49 5.07 -2.98
N VAL A 34 -20.31 4.58 -2.57
CA VAL A 34 -19.49 5.18 -1.53
C VAL A 34 -18.21 5.74 -2.15
N GLY A 35 -18.06 7.06 -2.09
CA GLY A 35 -16.93 7.79 -2.65
C GLY A 35 -15.84 8.03 -1.61
N PHE A 36 -14.61 7.89 -2.05
CA PHE A 36 -13.40 8.18 -1.28
C PHE A 36 -12.64 9.29 -1.99
N SER A 37 -12.50 10.43 -1.32
CA SER A 37 -11.73 11.54 -1.86
C SER A 37 -10.25 11.18 -1.94
N ALA A 38 -9.55 11.75 -2.93
CA ALA A 38 -8.10 11.66 -2.99
C ALA A 38 -7.48 12.34 -1.77
N VAL A 39 -6.51 11.67 -1.15
CA VAL A 39 -5.76 12.19 0.01
C VAL A 39 -4.28 11.95 -0.22
N ALA A 40 -3.57 13.01 -0.61
CA ALA A 40 -2.14 12.93 -0.87
C ALA A 40 -1.36 12.41 0.36
N GLY A 41 -0.42 11.51 0.14
CA GLY A 41 0.41 10.91 1.19
C GLY A 41 -0.28 9.82 2.02
N LYS A 42 -1.54 9.51 1.74
CA LYS A 42 -2.27 8.39 2.34
C LYS A 42 -2.37 7.23 1.35
N ALA A 43 -2.40 6.02 1.87
CA ALA A 43 -2.84 4.86 1.11
C ALA A 43 -4.24 4.44 1.55
N GLN A 44 -4.93 3.70 0.71
CA GLN A 44 -6.21 3.13 1.03
C GLN A 44 -6.19 1.62 0.78
N PHE A 45 -6.80 0.89 1.69
CA PHE A 45 -6.97 -0.56 1.64
C PHE A 45 -8.45 -0.89 1.70
N HIS A 46 -8.90 -1.80 0.85
CA HIS A 46 -10.26 -2.32 0.89
C HIS A 46 -10.25 -3.84 0.86
N PHE A 47 -11.07 -4.43 1.70
CA PHE A 47 -11.38 -5.86 1.71
C PHE A 47 -12.90 -6.03 1.56
N ILE A 48 -13.33 -6.82 0.58
CA ILE A 48 -14.73 -7.09 0.30
C ILE A 48 -15.14 -8.34 1.05
N SER A 49 -15.71 -8.17 2.23
CA SER A 49 -16.21 -9.30 3.04
C SER A 49 -17.47 -9.92 2.43
N ARG A 50 -18.32 -9.09 1.84
CA ARG A 50 -19.51 -9.52 1.07
C ARG A 50 -19.72 -8.60 -0.12
N GLY A 51 -19.74 -9.17 -1.31
CA GLY A 51 -19.89 -8.48 -2.59
C GLY A 51 -21.02 -9.07 -3.46
N PRO A 52 -20.98 -8.86 -4.77
CA PRO A 52 -19.95 -8.13 -5.51
C PRO A 52 -20.03 -6.61 -5.35
N VAL A 53 -18.91 -5.94 -5.59
CA VAL A 53 -18.75 -4.48 -5.53
C VAL A 53 -17.97 -4.01 -6.77
N LEU A 54 -18.41 -2.94 -7.41
CA LEU A 54 -17.69 -2.31 -8.51
C LEU A 54 -16.78 -1.21 -7.97
N LEU A 55 -15.48 -1.32 -8.17
CA LEU A 55 -14.53 -0.23 -7.97
C LEU A 55 -14.49 0.64 -9.22
N ARG A 56 -14.57 1.95 -9.05
CA ARG A 56 -14.35 2.96 -10.11
C ARG A 56 -13.31 3.96 -9.65
N MET A 57 -12.17 3.98 -10.35
CA MET A 57 -11.09 4.93 -10.10
C MET A 57 -11.39 6.30 -10.70
N ALA A 58 -10.71 7.33 -10.22
CA ALA A 58 -10.82 8.68 -10.79
C ALA A 58 -10.34 8.75 -12.26
N SER A 59 -9.41 7.88 -12.65
CA SER A 59 -8.98 7.68 -14.05
C SER A 59 -10.08 7.16 -14.98
N GLY A 60 -11.19 6.64 -14.42
CA GLY A 60 -12.26 5.97 -15.13
C GLY A 60 -12.10 4.45 -15.26
N GLU A 61 -10.98 3.90 -14.81
CA GLU A 61 -10.78 2.45 -14.76
C GLU A 61 -11.77 1.80 -13.79
N GLN A 62 -12.31 0.64 -14.17
CA GLN A 62 -13.32 -0.06 -13.39
C GLN A 62 -13.00 -1.53 -13.22
N PHE A 63 -13.28 -2.07 -12.03
CA PHE A 63 -13.07 -3.48 -11.68
C PHE A 63 -14.24 -4.01 -10.86
N THR A 64 -14.68 -5.22 -11.15
CA THR A 64 -15.58 -5.96 -10.25
C THR A 64 -14.73 -6.67 -9.19
N LEU A 65 -15.13 -6.54 -7.95
CA LEU A 65 -14.53 -7.16 -6.78
C LEU A 65 -15.53 -8.12 -6.18
N GLU A 66 -15.12 -9.36 -6.01
CA GLU A 66 -15.94 -10.42 -5.42
C GLU A 66 -15.74 -10.49 -3.89
N SER A 67 -16.60 -11.25 -3.22
CA SER A 67 -16.40 -11.57 -1.79
C SER A 67 -15.05 -12.25 -1.60
N GLY A 68 -14.28 -11.81 -0.62
CA GLY A 68 -12.91 -12.27 -0.36
C GLY A 68 -11.82 -11.51 -1.11
N ASP A 69 -12.16 -10.61 -2.04
CA ASP A 69 -11.16 -9.77 -2.70
C ASP A 69 -10.62 -8.67 -1.78
N ALA A 70 -9.35 -8.35 -1.97
CA ALA A 70 -8.72 -7.19 -1.35
C ALA A 70 -7.92 -6.38 -2.36
N LEU A 71 -7.77 -5.09 -2.11
CA LEU A 71 -6.98 -4.19 -2.92
C LEU A 71 -6.29 -3.11 -2.08
N PHE A 72 -5.24 -2.56 -2.66
CA PHE A 72 -4.45 -1.50 -2.08
C PHE A 72 -4.26 -0.36 -3.10
N ILE A 73 -4.51 0.88 -2.68
CA ILE A 73 -4.37 2.11 -3.47
C ILE A 73 -3.26 2.93 -2.82
N PRO A 74 -2.01 2.77 -3.25
CA PRO A 74 -0.84 3.28 -2.53
C PRO A 74 -0.70 4.80 -2.52
N ASN A 75 -1.24 5.48 -3.55
CA ASN A 75 -1.12 6.93 -3.72
C ASN A 75 -2.33 7.70 -3.17
N GLY A 76 -3.31 6.99 -2.56
CA GLY A 76 -4.52 7.59 -2.03
C GLY A 76 -5.40 8.23 -3.09
N ASP A 77 -5.39 7.71 -4.31
CA ASP A 77 -6.16 8.22 -5.43
C ASP A 77 -7.68 8.14 -5.15
N GLY A 78 -8.42 9.12 -5.65
CA GLY A 78 -9.86 9.20 -5.49
C GLY A 78 -10.56 8.06 -6.25
N HIS A 79 -11.55 7.43 -5.61
CA HIS A 79 -12.27 6.32 -6.18
C HIS A 79 -13.65 6.16 -5.55
N ALA A 80 -14.46 5.27 -6.09
CA ALA A 80 -15.76 4.92 -5.55
C ALA A 80 -16.00 3.40 -5.57
N LEU A 81 -16.66 2.91 -4.53
CA LEU A 81 -17.17 1.55 -4.43
C LEU A 81 -18.68 1.58 -4.65
N LEU A 82 -19.16 0.86 -5.66
CA LEU A 82 -20.51 0.97 -6.21
C LEU A 82 -21.21 -0.39 -6.25
N SER A 83 -22.54 -0.39 -6.13
CA SER A 83 -23.36 -1.56 -6.44
C SER A 83 -23.54 -1.78 -7.96
N ASP A 84 -23.55 -0.69 -8.71
CA ASP A 84 -23.69 -0.65 -10.16
C ASP A 84 -23.06 0.64 -10.74
N PRO A 85 -22.77 0.69 -12.06
CA PRO A 85 -22.08 1.84 -12.66
C PRO A 85 -22.83 3.18 -12.57
N GLN A 86 -24.15 3.15 -12.39
CA GLN A 86 -25.01 4.35 -12.35
C GLN A 86 -25.38 4.76 -10.92
N ALA A 87 -24.89 4.04 -9.90
CA ALA A 87 -25.19 4.34 -8.51
C ALA A 87 -24.75 5.76 -8.13
N THR A 88 -25.61 6.47 -7.42
CA THR A 88 -25.30 7.79 -6.87
C THR A 88 -24.19 7.67 -5.82
N VAL A 89 -23.16 8.47 -5.96
CA VAL A 89 -21.98 8.44 -5.07
C VAL A 89 -22.17 9.43 -3.94
N VAL A 90 -22.08 8.94 -2.70
CA VAL A 90 -22.02 9.75 -1.48
C VAL A 90 -20.62 9.62 -0.89
N ASN A 91 -20.00 10.73 -0.50
CA ASN A 91 -18.68 10.68 0.10
C ASN A 91 -18.74 9.95 1.46
N VAL A 92 -17.79 9.05 1.69
CA VAL A 92 -17.72 8.25 2.93
C VAL A 92 -17.68 9.11 4.20
N ALA A 93 -17.14 10.32 4.12
CA ALA A 93 -17.09 11.26 5.24
C ALA A 93 -18.46 11.89 5.58
N GLN A 94 -19.43 11.83 4.68
CA GLN A 94 -20.79 12.34 4.89
C GLN A 94 -21.74 11.27 5.45
N LEU A 95 -21.30 9.99 5.44
CA LEU A 95 -22.13 8.91 5.95
C LEU A 95 -22.06 8.86 7.49
N PRO A 96 -23.20 8.60 8.16
CA PRO A 96 -23.24 8.46 9.60
C PRO A 96 -22.35 7.29 10.04
N SER A 97 -21.50 7.54 11.04
CA SER A 97 -20.55 6.56 11.55
C SER A 97 -20.64 6.42 13.06
N GLU A 98 -20.57 5.18 13.54
CA GLU A 98 -20.47 4.83 14.95
C GLU A 98 -19.06 4.40 15.28
N THR A 99 -18.48 4.93 16.34
CA THR A 99 -17.15 4.55 16.80
C THR A 99 -17.20 3.18 17.50
N VAL A 100 -16.40 2.23 17.01
CA VAL A 100 -16.20 0.93 17.67
C VAL A 100 -15.01 0.98 18.63
N CYS A 101 -13.91 1.60 18.20
CA CYS A 101 -12.73 1.91 19.02
C CYS A 101 -11.99 3.08 18.39
N SER A 102 -10.88 3.52 19.00
CA SER A 102 -10.13 4.70 18.56
C SER A 102 -9.69 4.67 17.09
N THR A 103 -9.59 3.50 16.48
CA THR A 103 -9.11 3.33 15.10
C THR A 103 -10.12 2.69 14.15
N VAL A 104 -11.30 2.28 14.64
CA VAL A 104 -12.32 1.59 13.84
C VAL A 104 -13.69 2.18 14.08
N SER A 105 -14.38 2.51 13.01
CA SER A 105 -15.79 2.92 12.99
C SER A 105 -16.64 1.99 12.12
N CYS A 106 -17.95 1.94 12.40
CA CYS A 106 -18.95 1.29 11.56
C CYS A 106 -19.78 2.33 10.85
N ILE A 107 -20.04 2.12 9.58
CA ILE A 107 -20.95 2.90 8.74
C ILE A 107 -22.06 1.96 8.28
N ASN A 108 -23.29 2.29 8.64
CA ASN A 108 -24.50 1.64 8.14
C ASN A 108 -25.19 2.59 7.18
N ALA A 109 -25.04 2.32 5.88
CA ALA A 109 -25.72 3.07 4.82
C ALA A 109 -26.85 2.23 4.25
N GLY A 110 -28.05 2.32 4.87
CA GLY A 110 -29.25 1.63 4.40
C GLY A 110 -30.21 1.26 5.53
N ASP A 111 -31.49 1.48 5.30
CA ASP A 111 -32.57 1.36 6.28
C ASP A 111 -33.00 -0.08 6.62
N GLN A 112 -32.40 -1.10 5.98
CA GLN A 112 -32.78 -2.50 6.20
C GLN A 112 -31.63 -3.34 6.72
N PRO A 113 -31.57 -3.61 8.03
CA PRO A 113 -30.48 -4.39 8.65
C PRO A 113 -30.38 -5.85 8.15
N ASP A 114 -31.47 -6.45 7.69
CA ASP A 114 -31.56 -7.86 7.29
C ASP A 114 -31.59 -8.09 5.77
N CYS A 115 -31.22 -7.09 4.95
CA CYS A 115 -31.21 -7.25 3.51
C CYS A 115 -30.12 -8.28 3.09
N PRO A 116 -30.49 -9.39 2.43
CA PRO A 116 -29.54 -10.42 2.02
C PRO A 116 -28.54 -9.94 0.97
N GLU A 117 -28.85 -8.84 0.27
CA GLU A 117 -28.00 -8.25 -0.77
C GLU A 117 -27.08 -7.12 -0.27
N ARG A 118 -26.85 -7.06 1.04
CA ARG A 118 -25.91 -6.06 1.60
C ARG A 118 -24.48 -6.35 1.20
N ALA A 119 -23.79 -5.33 0.75
CA ALA A 119 -22.35 -5.38 0.68
C ALA A 119 -21.73 -5.06 2.07
N VAL A 120 -20.64 -5.76 2.39
CA VAL A 120 -19.83 -5.54 3.60
C VAL A 120 -18.40 -5.32 3.18
N ILE A 121 -17.90 -4.11 3.45
CA ILE A 121 -16.59 -3.66 3.03
C ILE A 121 -15.80 -3.23 4.27
N PHE A 122 -14.59 -3.71 4.40
CA PHE A 122 -13.63 -3.22 5.39
C PHE A 122 -12.64 -2.31 4.69
N SER A 123 -12.67 -1.03 5.05
CA SER A 123 -11.84 0.01 4.40
C SER A 123 -10.87 0.61 5.39
N GLY A 124 -9.61 0.79 4.99
CA GLY A 124 -8.58 1.46 5.76
C GLY A 124 -8.02 2.67 5.00
N CYS A 125 -7.83 3.79 5.70
CA CYS A 125 -7.07 4.93 5.22
C CYS A 125 -5.90 5.14 6.18
N MET A 126 -4.68 5.20 5.66
CA MET A 126 -3.47 5.14 6.46
C MET A 126 -2.36 6.00 5.87
N ASP A 127 -1.47 6.49 6.71
CA ASP A 127 -0.19 7.01 6.25
C ASP A 127 0.66 5.84 5.74
N PHE A 128 1.14 5.97 4.52
CA PHE A 128 1.95 4.97 3.88
C PHE A 128 3.37 5.47 3.68
N GLU A 129 4.25 5.01 4.54
CA GLU A 129 5.64 5.41 4.55
C GLU A 129 6.53 4.22 4.20
N LEU A 130 7.45 4.44 3.27
CA LEU A 130 8.50 3.50 2.89
C LEU A 130 9.88 3.99 3.33
N GLY A 131 9.93 4.92 4.29
CA GLY A 131 11.18 5.55 4.71
C GLY A 131 11.88 6.18 3.51
N GLY A 132 13.19 6.02 3.43
CA GLY A 132 13.97 6.53 2.30
C GLY A 132 13.62 5.93 0.93
N MET A 133 12.72 4.97 0.84
CA MET A 133 12.19 4.45 -0.43
C MET A 133 10.84 5.07 -0.82
N GLN A 134 10.46 6.19 -0.19
CA GLN A 134 9.22 6.90 -0.49
C GLN A 134 9.00 7.21 -1.99
N PRO A 135 10.02 7.52 -2.81
CA PRO A 135 9.84 7.70 -4.24
C PRO A 135 9.28 6.46 -4.96
N LEU A 136 9.42 5.26 -4.37
CA LEU A 136 8.86 4.03 -4.91
C LEU A 136 7.32 4.04 -4.90
N VAL A 137 6.69 4.70 -3.93
CA VAL A 137 5.23 4.81 -3.84
C VAL A 137 4.65 5.42 -5.11
N LYS A 138 5.29 6.47 -5.64
CA LYS A 138 4.87 7.13 -6.89
C LYS A 138 4.99 6.24 -8.13
N ALA A 139 5.81 5.20 -8.04
CA ALA A 139 6.01 4.23 -9.11
C ALA A 139 5.03 3.04 -9.02
N MET A 140 4.28 2.93 -7.93
CA MET A 140 3.27 1.89 -7.76
C MET A 140 2.06 2.15 -8.66
N PRO A 141 1.38 1.10 -9.12
CA PRO A 141 0.12 1.25 -9.84
C PRO A 141 -0.93 2.01 -9.04
N GLU A 142 -1.86 2.66 -9.73
CA GLU A 142 -3.01 3.34 -9.12
C GLU A 142 -3.80 2.39 -8.21
N VAL A 143 -3.95 1.12 -8.63
CA VAL A 143 -4.59 0.07 -7.83
C VAL A 143 -3.83 -1.24 -7.91
N MET A 144 -3.68 -1.92 -6.79
CA MET A 144 -3.02 -3.22 -6.64
C MET A 144 -4.01 -4.23 -6.07
N ARG A 145 -4.39 -5.25 -6.84
CA ARG A 145 -5.41 -6.23 -6.49
C ARG A 145 -4.79 -7.53 -5.98
N VAL A 146 -5.33 -8.07 -4.90
CA VAL A 146 -4.91 -9.38 -4.37
C VAL A 146 -5.27 -10.51 -5.33
N SER A 147 -6.43 -10.45 -5.98
CA SER A 147 -6.86 -11.48 -6.93
C SER A 147 -5.84 -11.75 -8.03
N SER A 148 -5.09 -10.74 -8.47
CA SER A 148 -4.00 -10.92 -9.44
C SER A 148 -2.78 -11.67 -8.90
N LEU A 149 -2.66 -11.82 -7.59
CA LEU A 149 -1.53 -12.44 -6.90
C LEU A 149 -1.81 -13.87 -6.44
N LEU A 150 -3.07 -14.25 -6.26
CA LEU A 150 -3.46 -15.52 -5.64
C LEU A 150 -2.93 -16.76 -6.39
N ASN A 151 -2.79 -16.69 -7.71
CA ASN A 151 -2.24 -17.79 -8.50
C ASN A 151 -0.75 -18.03 -8.21
N THR A 152 -0.02 -16.98 -7.85
CA THR A 152 1.43 -17.05 -7.59
C THR A 152 1.73 -17.22 -6.10
N TRP A 153 0.89 -16.63 -5.24
CA TRP A 153 1.02 -16.67 -3.77
C TRP A 153 -0.29 -17.12 -3.12
N PRO A 154 -0.62 -18.42 -3.21
CA PRO A 154 -1.86 -18.96 -2.63
C PRO A 154 -1.92 -18.84 -1.09
N GLU A 155 -0.78 -18.61 -0.42
CA GLU A 155 -0.70 -18.35 1.01
C GLU A 155 -1.40 -17.08 1.48
N ILE A 156 -1.77 -16.18 0.57
CA ILE A 156 -2.58 -14.99 0.89
C ILE A 156 -4.04 -15.38 1.20
N GLN A 157 -4.57 -16.40 0.53
CA GLN A 157 -5.97 -16.83 0.69
C GLN A 157 -6.39 -17.11 2.13
N PRO A 158 -5.64 -17.84 2.96
CA PRO A 158 -6.01 -18.06 4.37
C PRO A 158 -6.14 -16.76 5.18
N LEU A 159 -5.38 -15.72 4.85
CA LEU A 159 -5.46 -14.42 5.52
C LEU A 159 -6.75 -13.69 5.15
N LEU A 160 -7.16 -13.76 3.88
CA LEU A 160 -8.42 -13.18 3.42
C LEU A 160 -9.61 -13.89 4.07
N VAL A 161 -9.57 -15.21 4.16
CA VAL A 161 -10.58 -16.02 4.90
C VAL A 161 -10.64 -15.64 6.38
N ALA A 162 -9.48 -15.41 7.01
CA ALA A 162 -9.43 -14.94 8.40
C ALA A 162 -10.04 -13.53 8.54
N MET A 163 -9.76 -12.62 7.61
CA MET A 163 -10.38 -11.27 7.58
C MET A 163 -11.89 -11.34 7.42
N GLU A 164 -12.38 -12.20 6.52
CA GLU A 164 -13.82 -12.42 6.33
C GLU A 164 -14.48 -12.90 7.62
N ARG A 165 -13.90 -13.93 8.25
CA ARG A 165 -14.40 -14.48 9.50
C ARG A 165 -14.45 -13.45 10.62
N GLU A 166 -13.37 -12.69 10.85
CA GLU A 166 -13.32 -11.63 11.86
C GLU A 166 -14.35 -10.52 11.58
N SER A 167 -14.50 -10.13 10.32
CA SER A 167 -15.49 -9.13 9.90
C SER A 167 -16.93 -9.54 10.17
N LEU A 168 -17.25 -10.84 10.02
CA LEU A 168 -18.61 -11.38 10.17
C LEU A 168 -18.93 -11.74 11.63
N THR A 169 -17.99 -12.36 12.36
CA THR A 169 -18.25 -12.89 13.72
C THR A 169 -18.22 -11.82 14.81
N ARG A 170 -17.53 -10.72 14.59
CA ARG A 170 -17.43 -9.58 15.51
C ARG A 170 -17.11 -9.97 16.96
N GLN A 171 -16.23 -10.95 17.16
CA GLN A 171 -15.80 -11.33 18.49
C GLN A 171 -15.02 -10.19 19.17
N ALA A 172 -14.87 -10.25 20.49
CA ALA A 172 -14.09 -9.26 21.22
C ALA A 172 -12.67 -9.13 20.62
N GLY A 173 -12.26 -7.91 20.28
CA GLY A 173 -10.97 -7.65 19.66
C GLY A 173 -10.94 -7.78 18.12
N TYR A 174 -12.05 -8.11 17.46
CA TYR A 174 -12.09 -8.31 15.99
C TYR A 174 -11.52 -7.14 15.21
N ALA A 175 -11.79 -5.91 15.64
CA ALA A 175 -11.33 -4.71 14.96
C ALA A 175 -9.79 -4.59 14.95
N GLY A 176 -9.16 -4.91 16.09
CA GLY A 176 -7.69 -4.95 16.20
C GLY A 176 -7.07 -6.07 15.37
N ILE A 177 -7.71 -7.24 15.33
CA ILE A 177 -7.24 -8.36 14.49
C ILE A 177 -7.35 -8.02 13.02
N LEU A 178 -8.49 -7.45 12.56
CA LEU A 178 -8.67 -7.01 11.19
C LEU A 178 -7.60 -5.98 10.77
N ALA A 179 -7.29 -5.03 11.63
CA ALA A 179 -6.24 -4.05 11.37
C ALA A 179 -4.88 -4.73 11.10
N ARG A 180 -4.49 -5.69 11.95
CA ARG A 180 -3.23 -6.41 11.79
C ARG A 180 -3.21 -7.32 10.56
N LEU A 181 -4.31 -7.97 10.25
CA LEU A 181 -4.44 -8.76 9.01
C LEU A 181 -4.34 -7.86 7.78
N ALA A 182 -4.97 -6.67 7.78
CA ALA A 182 -4.87 -5.71 6.70
C ALA A 182 -3.42 -5.23 6.48
N ASP A 183 -2.66 -4.96 7.56
CA ASP A 183 -1.24 -4.61 7.48
C ASP A 183 -0.43 -5.71 6.78
N VAL A 184 -0.65 -6.98 7.18
CA VAL A 184 0.04 -8.13 6.58
C VAL A 184 -0.34 -8.31 5.11
N VAL A 185 -1.64 -8.21 4.78
CA VAL A 185 -2.12 -8.34 3.39
C VAL A 185 -1.58 -7.22 2.52
N ALA A 186 -1.56 -5.98 2.99
CA ALA A 186 -0.95 -4.85 2.28
C ALA A 186 0.56 -5.09 2.00
N ALA A 187 1.31 -5.60 2.99
CA ALA A 187 2.71 -5.95 2.81
C ALA A 187 2.91 -7.07 1.77
N LEU A 188 2.02 -8.07 1.76
CA LEU A 188 2.05 -9.15 0.76
C LEU A 188 1.71 -8.65 -0.64
N ILE A 189 0.78 -7.69 -0.78
CA ILE A 189 0.47 -7.03 -2.05
C ILE A 189 1.72 -6.30 -2.59
N VAL A 190 2.38 -5.51 -1.75
CA VAL A 190 3.61 -4.80 -2.12
C VAL A 190 4.72 -5.78 -2.51
N ARG A 191 4.94 -6.85 -1.72
CA ARG A 191 5.91 -7.91 -2.04
C ARG A 191 5.61 -8.56 -3.38
N GLY A 192 4.35 -8.89 -3.62
CA GLY A 192 3.90 -9.50 -4.86
C GLY A 192 4.15 -8.60 -6.07
N TRP A 193 3.85 -7.32 -5.95
CA TRP A 193 4.13 -6.33 -7.00
C TRP A 193 5.63 -6.24 -7.33
N VAL A 194 6.48 -6.15 -6.30
CA VAL A 194 7.95 -6.14 -6.50
C VAL A 194 8.41 -7.41 -7.21
N ALA A 195 7.91 -8.57 -6.82
CA ALA A 195 8.33 -9.85 -7.36
C ALA A 195 7.84 -10.08 -8.79
N CYS A 196 6.58 -9.75 -9.10
CA CYS A 196 6.02 -9.91 -10.47
C CYS A 196 6.59 -8.90 -11.46
N GLY A 197 6.89 -7.67 -11.01
CA GLY A 197 7.16 -6.55 -11.91
C GLY A 197 5.96 -6.23 -12.81
N CYS A 198 4.75 -6.57 -12.36
CA CYS A 198 3.51 -6.36 -13.10
C CYS A 198 3.15 -4.88 -13.17
N GLY A 199 2.76 -4.41 -14.33
CA GLY A 199 2.49 -3.02 -14.67
C GLY A 199 3.67 -2.37 -15.39
N ASN A 200 3.57 -1.09 -15.71
CA ASN A 200 4.69 -0.28 -16.20
C ASN A 200 5.70 -0.12 -15.05
N ALA A 201 6.37 -1.24 -14.70
CA ALA A 201 7.37 -1.30 -13.66
C ALA A 201 8.46 -0.30 -14.03
N THR A 202 8.29 0.95 -13.55
CA THR A 202 9.29 1.97 -13.66
C THR A 202 10.59 1.45 -13.06
N GLY A 203 11.69 2.03 -13.45
CA GLY A 203 13.01 1.57 -13.08
C GLY A 203 13.25 1.22 -11.61
N TRP A 204 12.41 1.68 -10.65
CA TRP A 204 12.52 1.32 -9.23
C TRP A 204 12.33 -0.17 -8.94
N VAL A 205 11.40 -0.85 -9.64
CA VAL A 205 11.27 -2.31 -9.52
C VAL A 205 12.51 -3.00 -10.08
N GLN A 206 13.11 -2.44 -11.14
CA GLN A 206 14.38 -2.93 -11.66
C GLN A 206 15.51 -2.77 -10.63
N VAL A 207 15.53 -1.65 -9.88
CA VAL A 207 16.49 -1.42 -8.79
C VAL A 207 16.36 -2.50 -7.70
N LEU A 208 15.14 -2.81 -7.27
CA LEU A 208 14.88 -3.82 -6.26
C LEU A 208 15.30 -5.23 -6.73
N ARG A 209 15.29 -5.45 -8.05
CA ARG A 209 15.67 -6.73 -8.69
C ARG A 209 17.14 -6.80 -9.13
N ASP A 210 17.82 -5.68 -9.29
CA ASP A 210 19.26 -5.65 -9.59
C ASP A 210 20.06 -5.69 -8.28
N PRO A 211 20.69 -6.83 -7.92
CA PRO A 211 21.42 -6.98 -6.67
C PRO A 211 22.60 -6.02 -6.54
N ARG A 212 23.09 -5.45 -7.63
CA ARG A 212 24.18 -4.49 -7.65
C ARG A 212 23.69 -3.10 -7.25
N LEU A 213 22.63 -2.61 -7.89
CA LEU A 213 22.01 -1.32 -7.52
C LEU A 213 21.40 -1.40 -6.12
N ALA A 214 20.79 -2.52 -5.77
CA ALA A 214 20.26 -2.79 -4.44
C ALA A 214 21.30 -2.59 -3.34
N LYS A 215 22.55 -3.07 -3.52
CA LYS A 215 23.64 -2.87 -2.55
C LYS A 215 23.97 -1.40 -2.31
N ALA A 216 24.06 -0.60 -3.37
CA ALA A 216 24.38 0.83 -3.24
C ALA A 216 23.24 1.58 -2.54
N ILE A 217 21.99 1.31 -2.90
CA ILE A 217 20.81 1.92 -2.26
C ILE A 217 20.74 1.51 -0.78
N TYR A 218 20.91 0.24 -0.49
CA TYR A 218 20.98 -0.24 0.89
C TYR A 218 22.06 0.49 1.71
N ALA A 219 23.26 0.66 1.14
CA ALA A 219 24.35 1.39 1.81
C ALA A 219 23.97 2.86 2.09
N MET A 220 23.31 3.54 1.15
CA MET A 220 22.80 4.90 1.35
C MET A 220 21.80 4.96 2.51
N HIS A 221 20.85 4.03 2.56
CA HIS A 221 19.79 3.98 3.57
C HIS A 221 20.31 3.62 4.96
N GLN A 222 21.26 2.72 5.04
CA GLN A 222 21.87 2.36 6.33
C GLN A 222 22.75 3.46 6.91
N ARG A 223 23.35 4.28 6.06
CA ARG A 223 24.31 5.30 6.46
C ARG A 223 24.07 6.62 5.72
N PRO A 224 22.90 7.26 5.88
CA PRO A 224 22.55 8.48 5.15
C PRO A 224 23.44 9.68 5.48
N GLY A 225 24.02 9.71 6.69
CA GLY A 225 24.94 10.76 7.14
C GLY A 225 26.34 10.69 6.53
N VAL A 226 26.74 9.56 5.94
CA VAL A 226 28.04 9.40 5.30
C VAL A 226 28.13 10.26 4.03
N ASN A 227 29.26 10.96 3.84
CA ASN A 227 29.48 11.75 2.62
C ASN A 227 29.82 10.84 1.42
N TRP A 228 28.80 10.11 0.94
CA TRP A 228 28.92 9.22 -0.20
C TRP A 228 29.32 9.95 -1.47
N LYS A 229 30.42 9.55 -2.08
CA LYS A 229 30.78 9.93 -3.45
C LYS A 229 30.20 8.90 -4.43
N VAL A 230 29.96 9.29 -5.68
CA VAL A 230 29.47 8.39 -6.71
C VAL A 230 30.41 7.19 -6.91
N GLU A 231 31.70 7.41 -6.75
CA GLU A 231 32.73 6.36 -6.83
C GLU A 231 32.59 5.31 -5.71
N ASP A 232 32.26 5.74 -4.49
CA ASP A 232 32.07 4.83 -3.36
C ASP A 232 30.82 3.98 -3.56
N LEU A 233 29.72 4.58 -4.02
CA LEU A 233 28.49 3.89 -4.35
C LEU A 233 28.66 2.91 -5.53
N ALA A 234 29.41 3.30 -6.54
CA ALA A 234 29.77 2.43 -7.65
C ALA A 234 30.58 1.20 -7.17
N ARG A 235 31.48 1.40 -6.20
CA ARG A 235 32.26 0.32 -5.58
C ARG A 235 31.34 -0.63 -4.78
N GLU A 236 30.41 -0.10 -3.99
CA GLU A 236 29.40 -0.91 -3.30
C GLU A 236 28.55 -1.75 -4.29
N ALA A 237 28.20 -1.16 -5.45
CA ALA A 237 27.49 -1.85 -6.52
C ALA A 237 28.36 -2.84 -7.32
N GLY A 238 29.70 -2.81 -7.16
CA GLY A 238 30.61 -3.58 -8.01
C GLY A 238 30.55 -3.18 -9.49
N LEU A 239 30.40 -1.86 -9.76
CA LEU A 239 30.29 -1.26 -11.09
C LEU A 239 31.34 -0.15 -11.27
N SER A 240 31.66 0.17 -12.55
CA SER A 240 32.37 1.40 -12.84
C SER A 240 31.52 2.63 -12.52
N ARG A 241 32.14 3.78 -12.22
CA ARG A 241 31.44 5.04 -11.90
C ARG A 241 30.41 5.44 -12.96
N SER A 242 30.81 5.41 -14.24
CA SER A 242 29.94 5.78 -15.35
C SER A 242 28.76 4.83 -15.50
N LEU A 243 29.02 3.52 -15.48
CA LEU A 243 27.97 2.49 -15.59
C LEU A 243 27.00 2.51 -14.41
N PHE A 244 27.51 2.78 -13.19
CA PHE A 244 26.66 2.95 -12.00
C PHE A 244 25.74 4.17 -12.16
N ALA A 245 26.30 5.34 -12.51
CA ALA A 245 25.51 6.57 -12.65
C ALA A 245 24.45 6.46 -13.74
N GLU A 246 24.80 5.85 -14.88
CA GLU A 246 23.86 5.60 -15.99
C GLU A 246 22.72 4.66 -15.56
N ARG A 247 23.05 3.50 -15.00
CA ARG A 247 22.03 2.53 -14.58
C ARG A 247 21.17 3.06 -13.45
N PHE A 248 21.78 3.76 -12.49
CA PHE A 248 21.05 4.37 -11.40
C PHE A 248 20.05 5.41 -11.90
N LEU A 249 20.47 6.31 -12.81
CA LEU A 249 19.60 7.31 -13.40
C LEU A 249 18.48 6.66 -14.24
N ALA A 250 18.80 5.69 -15.06
CA ALA A 250 17.82 4.96 -15.87
C ALA A 250 16.78 4.25 -14.99
N ALA A 251 17.21 3.70 -13.87
CA ALA A 251 16.36 2.95 -12.96
C ALA A 251 15.56 3.81 -11.98
N THR A 252 16.09 4.94 -11.51
CA THR A 252 15.45 5.76 -10.46
C THR A 252 14.86 7.07 -10.98
N GLY A 253 15.20 7.45 -12.22
CA GLY A 253 14.83 8.75 -12.79
C GLY A 253 15.59 9.94 -12.17
N THR A 254 16.55 9.68 -11.27
CA THR A 254 17.31 10.73 -10.58
C THR A 254 18.79 10.36 -10.44
N THR A 255 19.65 11.36 -10.23
CA THR A 255 21.08 11.07 -9.99
C THR A 255 21.31 10.57 -8.57
N PRO A 256 22.39 9.75 -8.33
CA PRO A 256 22.72 9.27 -6.99
C PRO A 256 22.89 10.40 -5.95
N ALA A 257 23.45 11.53 -6.35
CA ALA A 257 23.67 12.68 -5.47
C ALA A 257 22.35 13.36 -5.08
N ARG A 258 21.44 13.53 -6.04
CA ARG A 258 20.12 14.12 -5.80
C ARG A 258 19.29 13.18 -4.91
N TYR A 259 19.29 11.90 -5.21
CA TYR A 259 18.62 10.88 -4.40
C TYR A 259 19.08 10.93 -2.93
N LEU A 260 20.40 10.95 -2.70
CA LEU A 260 20.96 11.01 -1.35
C LEU A 260 20.56 12.32 -0.61
N THR A 261 20.44 13.42 -1.34
CA THR A 261 19.99 14.70 -0.76
C THR A 261 18.52 14.62 -0.31
N GLU A 262 17.67 14.00 -1.13
CA GLU A 262 16.25 13.79 -0.81
C GLU A 262 16.11 12.84 0.38
N LEU A 263 16.82 11.71 0.38
CA LEU A 263 16.86 10.75 1.49
C LEU A 263 17.25 11.40 2.82
N ARG A 264 18.27 12.25 2.82
CA ARG A 264 18.72 12.97 4.04
C ARG A 264 17.66 13.94 4.55
N ARG A 265 16.95 14.62 3.67
CA ARG A 265 15.85 15.53 4.05
C ARG A 265 14.70 14.78 4.70
N GLU A 266 14.34 13.61 4.17
CA GLU A 266 13.30 12.74 4.73
C GLU A 266 13.70 12.25 6.12
N VAL A 267 14.89 11.69 6.27
CA VAL A 267 15.42 11.23 7.56
C VAL A 267 15.46 12.36 8.60
N ALA A 268 15.89 13.57 8.20
CA ALA A 268 15.90 14.73 9.09
C ALA A 268 14.49 15.21 9.45
N GLY A 269 13.51 15.06 8.55
CA GLY A 269 12.09 15.36 8.80
C GLY A 269 11.48 14.43 9.85
N ILE A 270 11.75 13.13 9.75
CA ILE A 270 11.28 12.11 10.70
C ILE A 270 11.82 12.41 12.13
N TYR A 271 13.10 12.71 12.26
CA TYR A 271 13.70 13.05 13.57
C TYR A 271 13.12 14.34 14.20
N ARG A 272 12.58 15.26 13.41
CA ARG A 272 11.89 16.46 13.94
C ARG A 272 10.51 16.12 14.47
N GLN A 273 9.74 15.32 13.76
CA GLN A 273 8.40 14.89 14.19
C GLN A 273 8.44 14.05 15.49
N GLU A 274 9.45 13.20 15.66
CA GLU A 274 9.63 12.41 16.88
C GLU A 274 10.06 13.25 18.11
N LYS A 275 10.57 14.46 17.91
CA LYS A 275 10.96 15.36 19.01
C LYS A 275 9.86 16.33 19.45
N ASP A 276 8.88 16.58 18.56
CA ASP A 276 7.81 17.56 18.76
C ASP A 276 6.48 16.88 19.17
N GLY A 277 6.45 15.56 19.30
CA GLY A 277 5.30 14.75 19.77
C GLY A 277 5.60 14.03 21.08
#